data_86209b80fa56de055620138fcdef1c24
#
_entry.id   86209b80fa56de055620138fcdef1c24
#
_cell.length_a   1.000
_cell.length_b   1.000
_cell.length_c   1.000
_cell.angle_alpha   90.00
_cell.angle_beta   90.00
_cell.angle_gamma   90.00
#
_symmetry.space_group_name_H-M   'P 1'
#
loop_
_entity.id
_entity.type
_entity.pdbx_description
1 polymer ?
#
loop_
_entity_poly.entity_id
_entity_poly.type
_entity_poly.pdbx_seq_one_letter_code
_entity_poly.pdbx_strand_id
1 'polypeptide(L)' 'MKIAFLGPQASFTQLATSQIFPNEELLPQSNILDCFKAVQDDWVEKAVVPSKILSKEQFL' A
#
# COMPACT_ATOMS: atom_id res chain seq x y z
N MET A 1 -8.39 -8.58 -1.22
CA MET A 1 -6.91 -8.58 -1.39
C MET A 1 -6.25 -7.74 -0.30
N LYS A 2 -4.97 -7.83 -0.17
CA LYS A 2 -4.23 -7.04 0.83
C LYS A 2 -3.58 -5.85 0.14
N ILE A 3 -3.71 -4.69 0.77
CA ILE A 3 -3.17 -3.44 0.24
C ILE A 3 -2.31 -2.81 1.32
N ALA A 4 -1.03 -2.60 1.04
CA ALA A 4 -0.16 -1.88 1.95
C ALA A 4 -0.32 -0.38 1.73
N PHE A 5 -0.08 0.42 2.76
CA PHE A 5 -0.08 1.86 2.60
C PHE A 5 0.99 2.45 3.50
N LEU A 6 1.48 3.61 3.12
CA LEU A 6 2.48 4.30 3.92
C LEU A 6 1.81 4.84 5.17
N GLY A 7 2.16 4.24 6.35
CA GLY A 7 1.61 4.64 7.63
C GLY A 7 2.11 5.97 8.07
N PRO A 8 1.77 6.38 9.27
CA PRO A 8 1.00 5.63 10.27
C PRO A 8 -0.49 5.60 9.96
N GLN A 9 -1.23 4.85 10.79
CA GLN A 9 -2.69 4.83 10.70
C GLN A 9 -3.24 6.24 10.95
N ALA A 10 -4.45 6.48 10.46
CA ALA A 10 -5.12 7.78 10.53
C ALA A 10 -4.40 8.87 9.75
N SER A 11 -3.62 8.48 8.74
CA SER A 11 -2.95 9.42 7.84
C SER A 11 -3.80 9.68 6.60
N PHE A 12 -3.41 10.70 5.83
CA PHE A 12 -4.04 10.93 4.54
C PHE A 12 -3.91 9.72 3.62
N THR A 13 -2.78 9.02 3.71
CA THR A 13 -2.56 7.83 2.88
C THR A 13 -3.56 6.74 3.24
N GLN A 14 -3.85 6.56 4.53
CA GLN A 14 -4.86 5.59 4.95
C GLN A 14 -6.23 5.98 4.43
N LEU A 15 -6.60 7.24 4.55
CA LEU A 15 -7.89 7.70 4.07
C LEU A 15 -8.03 7.50 2.56
N ALA A 16 -7.02 7.88 1.80
CA ALA A 16 -7.03 7.70 0.36
C ALA A 16 -7.11 6.22 -0.01
N THR A 17 -6.36 5.38 0.70
CA THR A 17 -6.37 3.94 0.45
C THR A 17 -7.75 3.34 0.70
N SER A 18 -8.39 3.74 1.79
CA SER A 18 -9.72 3.23 2.12
C SER A 18 -10.77 3.68 1.12
N GLN A 19 -10.59 4.84 0.52
CA GLN A 19 -11.52 5.33 -0.50
C GLN A 19 -11.35 4.60 -1.83
N ILE A 20 -10.11 4.25 -2.17
CA ILE A 20 -9.81 3.55 -3.43
C ILE A 20 -10.12 2.05 -3.29
N PHE A 21 -9.83 1.49 -2.13
CA PHE A 21 -9.99 0.05 -1.87
C PHE A 21 -10.86 -0.18 -0.62
N PRO A 22 -12.17 0.15 -0.71
CA PRO A 22 -13.01 0.17 0.51
C PRO A 22 -13.26 -1.19 1.13
N ASN A 23 -13.12 -2.26 0.39
CA ASN A 23 -13.41 -3.61 0.89
C ASN A 23 -12.18 -4.47 1.04
N GLU A 24 -10.98 -3.86 1.02
CA GLU A 24 -9.73 -4.60 1.07
C GLU A 24 -9.09 -4.49 2.44
N GLU A 25 -8.23 -5.46 2.76
CA GLU A 25 -7.46 -5.42 3.99
C GLU A 25 -6.31 -4.43 3.84
N LEU A 26 -6.25 -3.43 4.72
CA LEU A 26 -5.26 -2.37 4.63
C LEU A 26 -4.18 -2.58 5.70
N LEU A 27 -2.92 -2.61 5.28
CA LEU A 27 -1.79 -2.91 6.14
C LEU A 27 -0.82 -1.73 6.15
N PRO A 28 -0.67 -1.05 7.30
CA PRO A 28 0.24 0.09 7.38
C PRO A 28 1.70 -0.34 7.36
N GLN A 29 2.52 0.40 6.63
CA GLN A 29 3.96 0.18 6.58
C GLN A 29 4.68 1.40 7.11
N SER A 30 5.86 1.19 7.68
CA SER A 30 6.61 2.25 8.35
C SER A 30 7.26 3.23 7.38
N ASN A 31 7.58 2.76 6.18
CA ASN A 31 8.26 3.60 5.19
C ASN A 31 7.99 3.06 3.79
N ILE A 32 8.45 3.84 2.80
CA ILE A 32 8.22 3.49 1.40
C ILE A 32 8.93 2.20 1.02
N LEU A 33 10.12 1.97 1.54
CA LEU A 33 10.86 0.75 1.24
C LEU A 33 10.09 -0.49 1.68
N ASP A 34 9.45 -0.44 2.84
CA ASP A 34 8.63 -1.55 3.30
C ASP A 34 7.43 -1.78 2.39
N CYS A 35 6.86 -0.71 1.84
CA CYS A 35 5.79 -0.85 0.86
C CYS A 35 6.27 -1.57 -0.39
N PHE A 36 7.45 -1.20 -0.90
CA PHE A 36 8.03 -1.87 -2.05
C PHE A 36 8.27 -3.36 -1.78
N LYS A 37 8.85 -3.65 -0.63
CA LYS A 37 9.16 -5.04 -0.28
C LYS A 37 7.91 -5.88 -0.14
N ALA A 38 6.86 -5.33 0.43
CA ALA A 38 5.61 -6.06 0.61
C ALA A 38 5.01 -6.45 -0.74
N VAL A 39 5.06 -5.55 -1.72
CA VAL A 39 4.58 -5.85 -3.06
C VAL A 39 5.51 -6.84 -3.76
N GLN A 40 6.81 -6.63 -3.65
CA GLN A 40 7.81 -7.46 -4.31
C GLN A 40 7.73 -8.91 -3.82
N ASP A 41 7.48 -9.10 -2.54
CA ASP A 41 7.42 -10.43 -1.92
C ASP A 41 6.04 -11.07 -2.02
N ASP A 42 5.11 -10.48 -2.78
CA ASP A 42 3.74 -10.97 -2.93
C ASP A 42 2.96 -11.01 -1.61
N TRP A 43 3.40 -10.24 -0.63
CA TRP A 43 2.70 -10.17 0.64
C TRP A 43 1.42 -9.36 0.52
N VAL A 44 1.44 -8.33 -0.32
CA VAL A 44 0.26 -7.53 -0.64
C VAL A 44 0.13 -7.44 -2.16
N GLU A 45 -1.08 -7.13 -2.61
CA GLU A 45 -1.35 -6.99 -4.05
C GLU A 45 -0.87 -5.65 -4.57
N LYS A 46 -1.04 -4.60 -3.79
CA LYS A 46 -0.69 -3.25 -4.16
C LYS A 46 -0.23 -2.49 -2.93
N ALA A 47 0.44 -1.37 -3.15
CA ALA A 47 0.84 -0.48 -2.07
C ALA A 47 0.54 0.95 -2.47
N VAL A 48 0.01 1.73 -1.53
CA VAL A 48 -0.34 3.12 -1.76
C VAL A 48 0.66 4.01 -1.03
N VAL A 49 1.32 4.87 -1.79
CA VAL A 49 2.22 5.88 -1.25
C VAL A 49 1.72 7.25 -1.70
N PRO A 50 2.21 8.36 -1.09
CA PRO A 50 1.62 9.68 -1.33
C PRO A 50 1.52 10.11 -2.80
N SER A 51 2.40 9.64 -3.66
CA SER A 51 2.42 10.11 -5.03
C SER A 51 1.91 9.09 -6.04
N LYS A 52 1.71 7.83 -5.65
CA LYS A 52 1.28 6.82 -6.62
C LYS A 52 0.85 5.53 -5.94
N ILE A 53 0.29 4.64 -6.74
CA ILE A 53 -0.04 3.27 -6.33
C ILE A 53 0.98 2.34 -6.97
N LEU A 54 1.59 1.50 -6.14
CA LEU A 54 2.59 0.54 -6.59
C LEU A 54 1.95 -0.82 -6.81
N SER A 55 2.38 -1.52 -7.84
CA SER A 55 1.95 -2.90 -8.07
C SER A 55 3.14 -3.71 -8.57
N LYS A 56 3.03 -5.03 -8.52
CA LYS A 56 4.13 -5.89 -8.93
C LYS A 56 4.53 -5.69 -10.38
N GLU A 57 3.59 -5.35 -11.22
CA GLU A 57 3.85 -5.12 -12.63
C GLU A 57 4.88 -4.03 -12.88
N GLN A 58 5.04 -3.12 -11.94
CA GLN A 58 5.96 -2.00 -12.09
C GLN A 58 7.41 -2.38 -11.79
N PHE A 59 7.64 -3.60 -11.30
CA PHE A 59 8.99 -4.07 -11.01
C PHE A 59 9.59 -4.93 -12.12
N LEU A 60 8.89 -5.11 -13.19
CA LEU A 60 9.34 -5.93 -14.32
C LEU A 60 10.17 -5.14 -15.34
#